data_60b48804df03be51ed354c0044544abc
#
_entry.id   60b48804df03be51ed354c0044544abc
#
_cell.length_a   1.000
_cell.length_b   1.000
_cell.length_c   1.000
_cell.angle_alpha   90.00
_cell.angle_beta   90.00
_cell.angle_gamma   90.00
#
_symmetry.space_group_name_H-M   'P 1'
#
loop_
_entity.id
_entity.type
_entity.pdbx_description
1 polymer ?
#
loop_
_entity_poly.entity_id
_entity_poly.type
_entity_poly.pdbx_seq_one_letter_code
_entity_poly.pdbx_strand_id
1 'polypeptide(L)'
;MSTWKIKASLFLNYFVFAILLNSVGTVILLVQKSFDVTKSQVAVLEPFKDMSIAIVSFLVTSYITRIGYKRAMLIALGFITLVCFIMPFTNSLIMVELLFAAIGSSFALIKMSAFGSIGLVTKDEKEHISFMNFLEAFFGVGIVVSYFIFPLFIDKNNEASRSWLQVYYLLGGISLVAFILLLLSPLDESASKVPASENFASEFLKMFTLLAYPLVIIFVLCAFFYVLLEQSIMSWLPTFNNDVLKLNQVLSIQMASILAASIALGR
;
A
#
# COMPACT_ATOMS: atom_id res chain seq x y z
N MET A 1 -29.05 -3.77 8.27
CA MET A 1 -27.92 -4.73 8.31
C MET A 1 -26.74 -4.08 8.99
N SER A 2 -25.95 -4.82 9.77
CA SER A 2 -24.83 -4.21 10.54
C SER A 2 -23.70 -3.79 9.59
N THR A 3 -23.55 -2.48 9.36
CA THR A 3 -22.46 -1.89 8.56
C THR A 3 -21.08 -2.04 9.24
N TRP A 4 -21.06 -2.49 10.50
CA TRP A 4 -19.83 -2.65 11.28
C TRP A 4 -18.85 -3.65 10.66
N LYS A 5 -19.34 -4.80 10.17
CA LYS A 5 -18.47 -5.83 9.58
C LYS A 5 -17.70 -5.30 8.37
N ILE A 6 -18.39 -4.56 7.50
CA ILE A 6 -17.74 -4.00 6.30
C ILE A 6 -16.76 -2.87 6.70
N LYS A 7 -17.10 -2.02 7.68
CA LYS A 7 -16.19 -0.99 8.19
C LYS A 7 -14.93 -1.61 8.79
N ALA A 8 -15.09 -2.62 9.65
CA ALA A 8 -13.95 -3.36 10.22
C ALA A 8 -13.08 -4.03 9.14
N SER A 9 -13.71 -4.59 8.10
CA SER A 9 -13.00 -5.13 6.95
C SER A 9 -12.18 -4.06 6.21
N LEU A 10 -12.74 -2.88 5.97
CA LEU A 10 -12.01 -1.78 5.33
C LEU A 10 -10.80 -1.32 6.16
N PHE A 11 -10.96 -1.21 7.49
CA PHE A 11 -9.83 -0.89 8.37
C PHE A 11 -8.73 -1.95 8.30
N LEU A 12 -9.08 -3.22 8.36
CA LEU A 12 -8.09 -4.30 8.31
C LEU A 12 -7.37 -4.34 6.95
N ASN A 13 -8.10 -4.13 5.85
CA ASN A 13 -7.53 -4.00 4.52
C ASN A 13 -6.49 -2.88 4.45
N TYR A 14 -6.86 -1.69 4.91
CA TYR A 14 -5.96 -0.54 4.92
C TYR A 14 -4.73 -0.77 5.79
N PHE A 15 -4.90 -1.40 6.93
CA PHE A 15 -3.80 -1.73 7.85
C PHE A 15 -2.78 -2.68 7.20
N VAL A 16 -3.25 -3.76 6.57
CA VAL A 16 -2.36 -4.72 5.90
C VAL A 16 -1.59 -4.04 4.76
N PHE A 17 -2.29 -3.26 3.94
CA PHE A 17 -1.65 -2.56 2.83
C PHE A 17 -0.74 -1.42 3.29
N ALA A 18 -1.02 -0.78 4.43
CA ALA A 18 -0.10 0.17 5.03
C ALA A 18 1.25 -0.46 5.37
N ILE A 19 1.22 -1.67 5.96
CA ILE A 19 2.44 -2.41 6.29
C ILE A 19 3.17 -2.83 5.00
N LEU A 20 2.48 -3.47 4.06
CA LEU A 20 3.07 -3.97 2.82
C LEU A 20 3.67 -2.85 1.98
N LEU A 21 2.92 -1.77 1.76
CA LEU A 21 3.33 -0.67 0.88
C LEU A 21 4.54 0.10 1.44
N ASN A 22 4.54 0.35 2.76
CA ASN A 22 5.58 1.16 3.40
C ASN A 22 6.76 0.33 3.91
N SER A 23 6.76 -0.98 3.69
CA SER A 23 7.90 -1.84 3.99
C SER A 23 9.07 -1.67 3.01
N VAL A 24 8.90 -0.93 1.91
CA VAL A 24 9.89 -0.81 0.83
C VAL A 24 11.25 -0.36 1.36
N GLY A 25 11.32 0.65 2.22
CA GLY A 25 12.59 1.12 2.79
C GLY A 25 13.29 0.08 3.68
N THR A 26 12.52 -0.66 4.46
CA THR A 26 13.03 -1.78 5.24
C THR A 26 13.55 -2.89 4.33
N VAL A 27 12.79 -3.25 3.29
CA VAL A 27 13.16 -4.31 2.35
C VAL A 27 14.36 -3.90 1.50
N ILE A 28 14.51 -2.63 1.12
CA ILE A 28 15.70 -2.10 0.45
C ILE A 28 16.97 -2.44 1.27
N LEU A 29 16.97 -2.15 2.56
CA LEU A 29 18.10 -2.47 3.43
C LEU A 29 18.34 -3.98 3.54
N LEU A 30 17.28 -4.76 3.76
CA LEU A 30 17.37 -6.21 3.95
C LEU A 30 17.84 -6.93 2.68
N VAL A 31 17.35 -6.53 1.51
CA VAL A 31 17.75 -7.09 0.22
C VAL A 31 19.21 -6.79 -0.09
N GLN A 32 19.68 -5.56 0.16
CA GLN A 32 21.11 -5.23 -0.04
C GLN A 32 22.02 -6.19 0.72
N LYS A 33 21.67 -6.50 1.98
CA LYS A 33 22.49 -7.37 2.84
C LYS A 33 22.34 -8.86 2.49
N SER A 34 21.13 -9.33 2.17
CA SER A 34 20.85 -10.76 2.01
C SER A 34 21.01 -11.28 0.58
N PHE A 35 21.02 -10.40 -0.43
CA PHE A 35 21.22 -10.77 -1.83
C PHE A 35 22.54 -10.24 -2.41
N ASP A 36 23.33 -9.49 -1.61
CA ASP A 36 24.61 -8.90 -2.02
C ASP A 36 24.48 -8.05 -3.30
N VAL A 37 23.46 -7.19 -3.33
CA VAL A 37 23.16 -6.32 -4.46
C VAL A 37 23.47 -4.86 -4.15
N THR A 38 23.77 -4.10 -5.20
CA THR A 38 24.08 -2.68 -5.07
C THR A 38 22.85 -1.83 -4.78
N LYS A 39 23.06 -0.63 -4.23
CA LYS A 39 21.99 0.36 -3.99
C LYS A 39 21.21 0.69 -5.27
N SER A 40 21.90 0.79 -6.42
CA SER A 40 21.24 1.04 -7.70
C SER A 40 20.33 -0.09 -8.14
N GLN A 41 20.72 -1.34 -7.89
CA GLN A 41 19.90 -2.49 -8.24
C GLN A 41 18.65 -2.59 -7.37
N VAL A 42 18.76 -2.33 -6.07
CA VAL A 42 17.59 -2.42 -5.18
C VAL A 42 16.68 -1.18 -5.26
N ALA A 43 17.17 -0.05 -5.75
CA ALA A 43 16.37 1.15 -5.94
C ALA A 43 15.18 0.97 -6.91
N VAL A 44 15.25 -0.05 -7.79
CA VAL A 44 14.14 -0.36 -8.72
C VAL A 44 12.88 -0.89 -8.03
N LEU A 45 12.95 -1.30 -6.76
CA LEU A 45 11.78 -1.74 -6.00
C LEU A 45 10.71 -0.64 -5.87
N GLU A 46 11.11 0.62 -5.71
CA GLU A 46 10.18 1.76 -5.68
C GLU A 46 9.45 1.97 -7.00
N PRO A 47 10.15 2.12 -8.15
CA PRO A 47 9.46 2.19 -9.44
C PRO A 47 8.52 1.01 -9.70
N PHE A 48 8.90 -0.22 -9.37
CA PHE A 48 8.00 -1.37 -9.51
C PHE A 48 6.71 -1.21 -8.71
N LYS A 49 6.79 -0.69 -7.49
CA LYS A 49 5.62 -0.39 -6.65
C LYS A 49 4.81 0.78 -7.22
N ASP A 50 5.45 1.91 -7.44
CA ASP A 50 4.76 3.18 -7.72
C ASP A 50 4.20 3.24 -9.15
N MET A 51 4.93 2.73 -10.14
CA MET A 51 4.41 2.59 -11.50
C MET A 51 3.23 1.62 -11.57
N SER A 52 3.28 0.52 -10.81
CA SER A 52 2.17 -0.41 -10.73
C SER A 52 0.92 0.24 -10.12
N ILE A 53 1.09 1.06 -9.06
CA ILE A 53 -0.02 1.86 -8.52
C ILE A 53 -0.59 2.79 -9.60
N ALA A 54 0.26 3.54 -10.27
CA ALA A 54 -0.16 4.51 -11.29
C ALA A 54 -0.89 3.82 -12.44
N ILE A 55 -0.28 2.82 -13.07
CA ILE A 55 -0.85 2.10 -14.21
C ILE A 55 -2.20 1.47 -13.84
N VAL A 56 -2.27 0.74 -12.73
CA VAL A 56 -3.50 0.07 -12.33
C VAL A 56 -4.57 1.07 -11.91
N SER A 57 -4.22 2.16 -11.22
CA SER A 57 -5.17 3.22 -10.88
C SER A 57 -5.81 3.83 -12.14
N PHE A 58 -5.03 4.14 -13.16
CA PHE A 58 -5.55 4.66 -14.43
C PHE A 58 -6.47 3.66 -15.14
N LEU A 59 -6.04 2.40 -15.23
CA LEU A 59 -6.81 1.37 -15.92
C LEU A 59 -8.13 1.04 -15.19
N VAL A 60 -8.09 0.99 -13.87
CA VAL A 60 -9.21 0.50 -13.06
C VAL A 60 -10.26 1.58 -12.79
N THR A 61 -9.88 2.86 -12.76
CA THR A 61 -10.80 3.96 -12.44
C THR A 61 -12.12 3.88 -13.22
N SER A 62 -12.06 3.53 -14.50
CA SER A 62 -13.25 3.44 -15.36
C SER A 62 -13.98 2.10 -15.29
N TYR A 63 -13.35 1.06 -14.75
CA TYR A 63 -13.94 -0.28 -14.68
C TYR A 63 -14.40 -0.68 -13.28
N ILE A 64 -13.97 0.05 -12.25
CA ILE A 64 -14.17 -0.36 -10.86
C ILE A 64 -15.66 -0.44 -10.48
N THR A 65 -16.47 0.49 -10.98
CA THR A 65 -17.93 0.50 -10.78
C THR A 65 -18.64 -0.65 -11.50
N ARG A 66 -18.04 -1.16 -12.58
CA ARG A 66 -18.57 -2.32 -13.33
C ARG A 66 -18.20 -3.64 -12.66
N ILE A 67 -16.96 -3.76 -12.18
CA ILE A 67 -16.47 -4.95 -11.45
C ILE A 67 -17.18 -5.04 -10.09
N GLY A 68 -17.44 -3.89 -9.47
CA GLY A 68 -17.93 -3.74 -8.10
C GLY A 68 -16.77 -3.60 -7.11
N TYR A 69 -16.92 -2.71 -6.16
CA TYR A 69 -15.89 -2.39 -5.16
C TYR A 69 -15.49 -3.60 -4.33
N LYS A 70 -16.46 -4.37 -3.83
CA LYS A 70 -16.20 -5.57 -3.04
C LYS A 70 -15.42 -6.63 -3.83
N ARG A 71 -15.81 -6.87 -5.07
CA ARG A 71 -15.12 -7.85 -5.93
C ARG A 71 -13.70 -7.42 -6.24
N ALA A 72 -13.48 -6.15 -6.55
CA ALA A 72 -12.14 -5.61 -6.80
C ALA A 72 -11.24 -5.75 -5.58
N MET A 73 -11.74 -5.46 -4.37
CA MET A 73 -11.00 -5.65 -3.13
C MET A 73 -10.70 -7.14 -2.86
N LEU A 74 -11.64 -8.05 -3.11
CA LEU A 74 -11.42 -9.49 -2.94
C LEU A 74 -10.35 -10.01 -3.92
N ILE A 75 -10.37 -9.57 -5.17
CA ILE A 75 -9.33 -9.92 -6.16
C ILE A 75 -7.96 -9.46 -5.66
N ALA A 76 -7.85 -8.20 -5.20
CA ALA A 76 -6.61 -7.64 -4.69
C ALA A 76 -6.08 -8.40 -3.47
N LEU A 77 -6.95 -8.67 -2.48
CA LEU A 77 -6.57 -9.41 -1.27
C LEU A 77 -6.20 -10.86 -1.56
N GLY A 78 -6.96 -11.54 -2.41
CA GLY A 78 -6.65 -12.91 -2.80
C GLY A 78 -5.30 -13.00 -3.52
N PHE A 79 -5.04 -12.08 -4.43
CA PHE A 79 -3.78 -12.02 -5.16
C PHE A 79 -2.59 -11.73 -4.24
N ILE A 80 -2.67 -10.70 -3.38
CA ILE A 80 -1.57 -10.37 -2.48
C ILE A 80 -1.33 -11.45 -1.42
N THR A 81 -2.39 -12.10 -0.94
CA THR A 81 -2.28 -13.23 -0.01
C THR A 81 -1.46 -14.37 -0.63
N LEU A 82 -1.78 -14.74 -1.88
CA LEU A 82 -1.04 -15.77 -2.62
C LEU A 82 0.44 -15.39 -2.77
N VAL A 83 0.70 -14.16 -3.20
CA VAL A 83 2.07 -13.67 -3.40
C VAL A 83 2.84 -13.68 -2.08
N CYS A 84 2.24 -13.24 -0.97
CA CYS A 84 2.88 -13.27 0.35
C CYS A 84 3.26 -14.70 0.77
N PHE A 85 2.42 -15.70 0.54
CA PHE A 85 2.76 -17.09 0.90
C PHE A 85 3.85 -17.70 -0.01
N ILE A 86 4.04 -17.19 -1.23
CA ILE A 86 5.11 -17.63 -2.13
C ILE A 86 6.45 -17.01 -1.74
N MET A 87 6.47 -15.79 -1.20
CA MET A 87 7.69 -15.03 -0.94
C MET A 87 8.75 -15.73 -0.07
N PRO A 88 8.42 -16.46 1.01
CA PRO A 88 9.43 -17.15 1.81
C PRO A 88 10.25 -18.20 1.08
N PHE A 89 9.76 -18.69 -0.07
CA PHE A 89 10.46 -19.65 -0.91
C PHE A 89 11.36 -18.98 -1.97
N THR A 90 11.40 -17.67 -1.98
CA THR A 90 12.09 -16.86 -2.99
C THR A 90 13.61 -16.83 -2.76
N ASN A 91 14.35 -16.93 -3.88
CA ASN A 91 15.81 -16.83 -3.91
C ASN A 91 16.33 -15.80 -4.94
N SER A 92 15.47 -14.94 -5.47
CA SER A 92 15.78 -14.02 -6.56
C SER A 92 15.29 -12.59 -6.26
N LEU A 93 16.11 -11.60 -6.63
CA LEU A 93 15.74 -10.19 -6.59
C LEU A 93 14.48 -9.91 -7.43
N ILE A 94 14.38 -10.53 -8.61
CA ILE A 94 13.24 -10.36 -9.52
C ILE A 94 11.91 -10.70 -8.82
N MET A 95 11.91 -11.73 -7.96
CA MET A 95 10.70 -12.07 -7.20
C MET A 95 10.33 -11.00 -6.18
N VAL A 96 11.31 -10.31 -5.60
CA VAL A 96 11.05 -9.17 -4.70
C VAL A 96 10.51 -7.98 -5.49
N GLU A 97 11.03 -7.72 -6.69
CA GLU A 97 10.51 -6.70 -7.60
C GLU A 97 9.05 -6.99 -8.00
N LEU A 98 8.74 -8.24 -8.36
CA LEU A 98 7.39 -8.69 -8.67
C LEU A 98 6.45 -8.60 -7.45
N LEU A 99 6.95 -8.85 -6.24
CA LEU A 99 6.18 -8.63 -5.02
C LEU A 99 5.75 -7.15 -4.91
N PHE A 100 6.68 -6.20 -5.11
CA PHE A 100 6.34 -4.77 -5.03
C PHE A 100 5.41 -4.33 -6.16
N ALA A 101 5.52 -4.90 -7.35
CA ALA A 101 4.54 -4.71 -8.41
C ALA A 101 3.15 -5.26 -8.01
N ALA A 102 3.10 -6.42 -7.37
CA ALA A 102 1.86 -7.01 -6.87
C ALA A 102 1.24 -6.18 -5.73
N ILE A 103 2.08 -5.69 -4.79
CA ILE A 103 1.64 -4.80 -3.71
C ILE A 103 1.04 -3.51 -4.30
N GLY A 104 1.75 -2.86 -5.22
CA GLY A 104 1.29 -1.63 -5.86
C GLY A 104 -0.02 -1.81 -6.62
N SER A 105 -0.11 -2.86 -7.45
CA SER A 105 -1.32 -3.19 -8.21
C SER A 105 -2.51 -3.47 -7.30
N SER A 106 -2.30 -4.27 -6.26
CA SER A 106 -3.35 -4.62 -5.29
C SER A 106 -3.78 -3.40 -4.47
N PHE A 107 -2.83 -2.56 -4.06
CA PHE A 107 -3.12 -1.33 -3.31
C PHE A 107 -3.97 -0.35 -4.12
N ALA A 108 -3.68 -0.17 -5.42
CA ALA A 108 -4.49 0.66 -6.30
C ALA A 108 -5.96 0.20 -6.30
N LEU A 109 -6.21 -1.10 -6.46
CA LEU A 109 -7.55 -1.68 -6.39
C LEU A 109 -8.22 -1.45 -5.04
N ILE A 110 -7.50 -1.69 -3.94
CA ILE A 110 -8.03 -1.50 -2.58
C ILE A 110 -8.36 -0.04 -2.32
N LYS A 111 -7.45 0.88 -2.64
CA LYS A 111 -7.64 2.32 -2.38
C LYS A 111 -8.85 2.85 -3.13
N MET A 112 -8.91 2.60 -4.44
CA MET A 112 -10.03 3.05 -5.28
C MET A 112 -11.37 2.47 -4.82
N SER A 113 -11.39 1.17 -4.47
CA SER A 113 -12.60 0.50 -4.02
C SER A 113 -13.04 0.94 -2.63
N ALA A 114 -12.11 1.10 -1.70
CA ALA A 114 -12.42 1.52 -0.34
C ALA A 114 -13.00 2.94 -0.35
N PHE A 115 -12.35 3.90 -0.99
CA PHE A 115 -12.87 5.28 -1.08
C PHE A 115 -14.22 5.33 -1.83
N GLY A 116 -14.35 4.59 -2.94
CA GLY A 116 -15.61 4.51 -3.67
C GLY A 116 -16.76 3.88 -2.87
N SER A 117 -16.44 3.00 -1.90
CA SER A 117 -17.44 2.34 -1.07
C SER A 117 -17.81 3.10 0.20
N ILE A 118 -17.07 4.14 0.61
CA ILE A 118 -17.34 4.88 1.85
C ILE A 118 -18.74 5.48 1.84
N GLY A 119 -19.16 6.09 0.73
CA GLY A 119 -20.51 6.64 0.60
C GLY A 119 -21.66 5.62 0.72
N LEU A 120 -21.35 4.32 0.48
CA LEU A 120 -22.33 3.23 0.64
C LEU A 120 -22.47 2.76 2.09
N VAL A 121 -21.50 3.06 2.95
CA VAL A 121 -21.45 2.58 4.35
C VAL A 121 -21.60 3.69 5.39
N THR A 122 -21.70 4.95 4.94
CA THR A 122 -21.91 6.15 5.77
C THR A 122 -23.29 6.74 5.50
N LYS A 123 -23.88 7.40 6.51
CA LYS A 123 -25.25 7.91 6.46
C LYS A 123 -25.32 9.38 6.04
N ASP A 124 -24.31 10.13 6.39
CA ASP A 124 -24.24 11.57 6.16
C ASP A 124 -22.80 12.02 5.86
N GLU A 125 -22.62 13.26 5.46
CA GLU A 125 -21.34 13.84 5.09
C GLU A 125 -20.35 13.90 6.28
N LYS A 126 -20.84 14.13 7.50
CA LYS A 126 -19.99 14.16 8.70
C LYS A 126 -19.43 12.77 9.00
N GLU A 127 -20.26 11.73 8.92
CA GLU A 127 -19.83 10.34 9.07
C GLU A 127 -18.86 9.94 7.97
N HIS A 128 -19.09 10.41 6.73
CA HIS A 128 -18.20 10.16 5.59
C HIS A 128 -16.79 10.71 5.84
N ILE A 129 -16.69 12.01 6.18
CA ILE A 129 -15.41 12.67 6.47
C ILE A 129 -14.72 12.01 7.66
N SER A 130 -15.47 11.77 8.75
CA SER A 130 -14.93 11.11 9.93
C SER A 130 -14.39 9.73 9.63
N PHE A 131 -15.12 8.92 8.86
CA PHE A 131 -14.68 7.58 8.50
C PHE A 131 -13.44 7.59 7.62
N MET A 132 -13.34 8.52 6.64
CA MET A 132 -12.14 8.71 5.84
C MET A 132 -10.91 9.04 6.72
N ASN A 133 -11.07 9.99 7.64
CA ASN A 133 -9.98 10.40 8.53
C ASN A 133 -9.52 9.25 9.43
N PHE A 134 -10.47 8.46 9.98
CA PHE A 134 -10.12 7.27 10.76
C PHE A 134 -9.41 6.20 9.92
N LEU A 135 -9.82 6.01 8.67
CA LEU A 135 -9.20 5.06 7.76
C LEU A 135 -7.73 5.44 7.47
N GLU A 136 -7.49 6.74 7.19
CA GLU A 136 -6.15 7.27 6.97
C GLU A 136 -5.29 7.26 8.26
N ALA A 137 -5.88 7.56 9.42
CA ALA A 137 -5.17 7.45 10.70
C ALA A 137 -4.75 6.00 10.99
N PHE A 138 -5.64 5.04 10.71
CA PHE A 138 -5.33 3.63 10.88
C PHE A 138 -4.27 3.13 9.91
N PHE A 139 -4.24 3.69 8.70
CA PHE A 139 -3.16 3.48 7.74
C PHE A 139 -1.82 3.99 8.33
N GLY A 140 -1.81 5.18 8.92
CA GLY A 140 -0.64 5.73 9.63
C GLY A 140 -0.10 4.81 10.73
N VAL A 141 -0.99 4.21 11.53
CA VAL A 141 -0.61 3.20 12.53
C VAL A 141 0.05 1.98 11.86
N GLY A 142 -0.49 1.52 10.74
CA GLY A 142 0.09 0.42 9.97
C GLY A 142 1.51 0.73 9.46
N ILE A 143 1.77 1.97 9.03
CA ILE A 143 3.12 2.41 8.64
C ILE A 143 4.09 2.26 9.82
N VAL A 144 3.74 2.78 10.99
CA VAL A 144 4.60 2.69 12.18
C VAL A 144 4.85 1.22 12.55
N VAL A 145 3.81 0.41 12.55
CA VAL A 145 3.89 -1.03 12.89
C VAL A 145 4.81 -1.79 11.93
N SER A 146 4.90 -1.40 10.66
CA SER A 146 5.79 -2.05 9.68
C SER A 146 7.26 -2.05 10.13
N TYR A 147 7.73 -0.96 10.75
CA TYR A 147 9.10 -0.85 11.25
C TYR A 147 9.41 -1.72 12.48
N PHE A 148 8.40 -2.28 13.13
CA PHE A 148 8.56 -3.18 14.28
C PHE A 148 8.32 -4.65 13.92
N ILE A 149 7.48 -4.93 12.93
CA ILE A 149 7.18 -6.31 12.51
C ILE A 149 8.39 -6.95 11.82
N PHE A 150 9.02 -6.28 10.85
CA PHE A 150 10.14 -6.84 10.09
C PHE A 150 11.34 -7.24 10.97
N PRO A 151 11.77 -6.40 11.94
CA PRO A 151 12.85 -6.75 12.86
C PRO A 151 12.66 -8.04 13.66
N LEU A 152 11.43 -8.50 13.86
CA LEU A 152 11.14 -9.75 14.57
C LEU A 152 11.63 -11.00 13.82
N PHE A 153 11.82 -10.88 12.51
CA PHE A 153 12.23 -11.98 11.64
C PHE A 153 13.69 -11.88 11.17
N ILE A 154 14.42 -10.85 11.63
CA ILE A 154 15.85 -10.67 11.29
C ILE A 154 16.71 -11.56 12.19
N ASP A 155 17.61 -12.32 11.55
CA ASP A 155 18.65 -13.04 12.27
C ASP A 155 19.74 -12.07 12.73
N LYS A 156 19.84 -11.84 14.05
CA LYS A 156 20.79 -10.90 14.64
C LYS A 156 22.25 -11.35 14.52
N ASN A 157 22.47 -12.64 14.27
CA ASN A 157 23.82 -13.23 14.17
C ASN A 157 24.31 -13.31 12.74
N ASN A 158 23.42 -13.17 11.75
CA ASN A 158 23.76 -13.26 10.33
C ASN A 158 22.96 -12.23 9.53
N GLU A 159 23.53 -11.07 9.27
CA GLU A 159 22.92 -9.99 8.48
C GLU A 159 22.60 -10.37 7.03
N ALA A 160 23.30 -11.38 6.49
CA ALA A 160 23.05 -11.90 5.15
C ALA A 160 21.93 -12.96 5.11
N SER A 161 21.35 -13.30 6.26
CA SER A 161 20.24 -14.24 6.34
C SER A 161 18.99 -13.71 5.64
N ARG A 162 18.28 -14.62 4.97
CA ARG A 162 16.98 -14.35 4.35
C ARG A 162 15.80 -14.68 5.26
N SER A 163 16.05 -14.88 6.56
CA SER A 163 15.02 -15.19 7.55
C SER A 163 13.90 -14.14 7.59
N TRP A 164 14.21 -12.89 7.28
CA TRP A 164 13.24 -11.79 7.19
C TRP A 164 12.10 -12.05 6.19
N LEU A 165 12.31 -12.86 5.16
CA LEU A 165 11.26 -13.25 4.23
C LEU A 165 10.09 -13.99 4.90
N GLN A 166 10.32 -14.61 6.07
CA GLN A 166 9.28 -15.29 6.83
C GLN A 166 8.20 -14.33 7.36
N VAL A 167 8.47 -13.01 7.43
CA VAL A 167 7.46 -11.98 7.75
C VAL A 167 6.25 -12.09 6.82
N TYR A 168 6.45 -12.51 5.56
CA TYR A 168 5.38 -12.62 4.58
C TYR A 168 4.39 -13.75 4.91
N TYR A 169 4.74 -14.76 5.71
CA TYR A 169 3.76 -15.70 6.25
C TYR A 169 2.79 -15.00 7.20
N LEU A 170 3.30 -14.12 8.07
CA LEU A 170 2.46 -13.33 8.96
C LEU A 170 1.57 -12.38 8.17
N LEU A 171 2.14 -11.61 7.22
CA LEU A 171 1.40 -10.65 6.41
C LEU A 171 0.38 -11.34 5.51
N GLY A 172 0.72 -12.49 4.93
CA GLY A 172 -0.21 -13.34 4.18
C GLY A 172 -1.35 -13.85 5.05
N GLY A 173 -1.05 -14.25 6.29
CA GLY A 173 -2.07 -14.67 7.27
C GLY A 173 -3.05 -13.54 7.62
N ILE A 174 -2.56 -12.34 7.89
CA ILE A 174 -3.40 -11.16 8.18
C ILE A 174 -4.22 -10.77 6.93
N SER A 175 -3.60 -10.82 5.74
CA SER A 175 -4.29 -10.56 4.47
C SER A 175 -5.40 -11.58 4.19
N LEU A 176 -5.17 -12.86 4.52
CA LEU A 176 -6.18 -13.91 4.41
C LEU A 176 -7.36 -13.67 5.35
N VAL A 177 -7.09 -13.25 6.60
CA VAL A 177 -8.14 -12.87 7.56
C VAL A 177 -8.95 -11.69 7.02
N ALA A 178 -8.27 -10.67 6.46
CA ALA A 178 -8.92 -9.54 5.83
C ALA A 178 -9.79 -9.96 4.64
N PHE A 179 -9.31 -10.89 3.82
CA PHE A 179 -10.05 -11.47 2.70
C PHE A 179 -11.32 -12.18 3.17
N ILE A 180 -11.21 -13.06 4.17
CA ILE A 180 -12.34 -13.80 4.72
C ILE A 180 -13.36 -12.85 5.34
N LEU A 181 -12.90 -11.86 6.12
CA LEU A 181 -13.77 -10.87 6.75
C LEU A 181 -14.53 -10.07 5.70
N LEU A 182 -13.87 -9.64 4.62
CA LEU A 182 -14.49 -8.94 3.50
C LEU A 182 -15.50 -9.84 2.75
N LEU A 183 -15.13 -11.09 2.52
CA LEU A 183 -16.01 -12.07 1.84
C LEU A 183 -17.34 -12.24 2.59
N LEU A 184 -17.27 -12.33 3.93
CA LEU A 184 -18.43 -12.50 4.81
C LEU A 184 -19.19 -11.20 5.10
N SER A 185 -18.63 -10.04 4.73
CA SER A 185 -19.25 -8.74 4.97
C SER A 185 -20.22 -8.37 3.86
N PRO A 186 -21.49 -8.07 4.15
CA PRO A 186 -22.42 -7.62 3.14
C PRO A 186 -22.13 -6.18 2.72
N LEU A 187 -21.99 -5.92 1.42
CA LEU A 187 -21.91 -4.59 0.83
C LEU A 187 -22.95 -4.51 -0.29
N ASP A 188 -23.91 -3.62 -0.14
CA ASP A 188 -24.90 -3.34 -1.18
C ASP A 188 -24.34 -2.25 -2.11
N GLU A 189 -24.05 -2.65 -3.33
CA GLU A 189 -23.47 -1.77 -4.37
C GLU A 189 -24.51 -1.36 -5.42
N SER A 190 -25.80 -1.61 -5.16
CA SER A 190 -26.87 -1.34 -6.15
C SER A 190 -26.92 0.16 -6.54
N ALA A 191 -26.67 1.04 -5.57
CA ALA A 191 -26.67 2.49 -5.78
C ALA A 191 -25.43 3.04 -6.55
N SER A 192 -24.36 2.26 -6.64
CA SER A 192 -23.10 2.69 -7.28
C SER A 192 -22.93 2.22 -8.74
N LYS A 193 -23.86 1.38 -9.22
CA LYS A 193 -23.82 0.88 -10.60
C LYS A 193 -24.21 1.97 -11.57
N VAL A 194 -23.22 2.63 -12.16
CA VAL A 194 -23.43 3.56 -13.26
C VAL A 194 -23.62 2.75 -14.54
N PRO A 195 -24.64 3.06 -15.38
CA PRO A 195 -24.74 2.49 -16.71
C PRO A 195 -23.45 2.70 -17.49
N ALA A 196 -23.02 1.71 -18.24
CA ALA A 196 -21.80 1.81 -19.03
C ALA A 196 -21.88 2.99 -19.99
N SER A 197 -21.09 4.04 -19.76
CA SER A 197 -20.93 5.08 -20.76
C SER A 197 -20.23 4.48 -21.99
N GLU A 198 -20.75 4.78 -23.18
CA GLU A 198 -20.32 4.13 -24.42
C GLU A 198 -18.90 4.55 -24.88
N ASN A 199 -18.27 5.56 -24.23
CA ASN A 199 -17.00 6.13 -24.67
C ASN A 199 -15.97 6.32 -23.53
N PHE A 200 -15.35 5.21 -23.12
CA PHE A 200 -14.22 5.21 -22.18
C PHE A 200 -13.09 6.18 -22.59
N ALA A 201 -12.70 6.17 -23.89
CA ALA A 201 -11.63 7.02 -24.39
C ALA A 201 -11.95 8.52 -24.23
N SER A 202 -13.22 8.92 -24.38
CA SER A 202 -13.62 10.31 -24.22
C SER A 202 -13.61 10.77 -22.75
N GLU A 203 -13.99 9.90 -21.83
CA GLU A 203 -13.93 10.19 -20.38
C GLU A 203 -12.48 10.28 -19.90
N PHE A 204 -11.64 9.36 -20.36
CA PHE A 204 -10.21 9.39 -20.09
C PHE A 204 -9.54 10.67 -20.61
N LEU A 205 -9.83 11.06 -21.85
CA LEU A 205 -9.31 12.31 -22.43
C LEU A 205 -9.79 13.56 -21.67
N LYS A 206 -11.04 13.57 -21.17
CA LYS A 206 -11.56 14.68 -20.35
C LYS A 206 -10.75 14.89 -19.06
N MET A 207 -10.17 13.86 -18.49
CA MET A 207 -9.30 14.02 -17.30
C MET A 207 -8.10 14.92 -17.63
N PHE A 208 -7.51 14.79 -18.82
CA PHE A 208 -6.38 15.64 -19.22
C PHE A 208 -6.79 17.09 -19.49
N THR A 209 -8.04 17.36 -19.82
CA THR A 209 -8.52 18.74 -19.98
C THR A 209 -8.50 19.52 -18.66
N LEU A 210 -8.56 18.82 -17.51
CA LEU A 210 -8.43 19.45 -16.19
C LEU A 210 -7.03 20.06 -15.98
N LEU A 211 -6.01 19.52 -16.63
CA LEU A 211 -4.65 20.08 -16.62
C LEU A 211 -4.55 21.44 -17.31
N ALA A 212 -5.57 21.85 -18.08
CA ALA A 212 -5.62 23.20 -18.65
C ALA A 212 -5.84 24.31 -17.59
N TYR A 213 -6.32 23.93 -16.40
CA TYR A 213 -6.52 24.88 -15.30
C TYR A 213 -5.23 25.09 -14.50
N PRO A 214 -4.68 26.32 -14.41
CA PRO A 214 -3.43 26.59 -13.71
C PRO A 214 -3.44 26.12 -12.23
N LEU A 215 -4.57 26.28 -11.55
CA LEU A 215 -4.73 25.83 -10.15
C LEU A 215 -4.51 24.32 -10.03
N VAL A 216 -5.01 23.52 -10.98
CA VAL A 216 -4.83 22.06 -11.00
C VAL A 216 -3.37 21.68 -11.22
N ILE A 217 -2.68 22.37 -12.15
CA ILE A 217 -1.25 22.14 -12.38
C ILE A 217 -0.42 22.46 -11.13
N ILE A 218 -0.67 23.62 -10.50
CA ILE A 218 0.03 24.01 -9.28
C ILE A 218 -0.19 22.97 -8.18
N PHE A 219 -1.44 22.53 -7.96
CA PHE A 219 -1.77 21.51 -6.99
C PHE A 219 -1.04 20.18 -7.27
N VAL A 220 -1.06 19.72 -8.53
CA VAL A 220 -0.39 18.47 -8.94
C VAL A 220 1.12 18.58 -8.73
N LEU A 221 1.74 19.70 -9.08
CA LEU A 221 3.18 19.92 -8.85
C LEU A 221 3.53 19.95 -7.37
N CYS A 222 2.75 20.65 -6.54
CA CYS A 222 2.95 20.66 -5.08
C CYS A 222 2.83 19.25 -4.50
N ALA A 223 1.80 18.50 -4.89
CA ALA A 223 1.60 17.12 -4.46
C ALA A 223 2.74 16.22 -4.92
N PHE A 224 3.21 16.37 -6.16
CA PHE A 224 4.34 15.62 -6.71
C PHE A 224 5.62 15.85 -5.90
N PHE A 225 6.01 17.10 -5.65
CA PHE A 225 7.22 17.40 -4.88
C PHE A 225 7.10 16.97 -3.41
N TYR A 226 5.91 17.12 -2.81
CA TYR A 226 5.66 16.64 -1.45
C TYR A 226 5.88 15.13 -1.35
N VAL A 227 5.21 14.36 -2.22
CA VAL A 227 5.30 12.90 -2.22
C VAL A 227 6.72 12.44 -2.56
N LEU A 228 7.39 13.10 -3.53
CA LEU A 228 8.77 12.79 -3.89
C LEU A 228 9.71 12.92 -2.68
N LEU A 229 9.62 14.00 -1.93
CA LEU A 229 10.45 14.22 -0.74
C LEU A 229 10.11 13.21 0.37
N GLU A 230 8.81 13.05 0.68
CA GLU A 230 8.34 12.11 1.72
C GLU A 230 8.81 10.68 1.42
N GLN A 231 8.53 10.17 0.22
CA GLN A 231 8.87 8.79 -0.15
C GLN A 231 10.39 8.59 -0.23
N SER A 232 11.14 9.53 -0.81
CA SER A 232 12.60 9.42 -0.90
C SER A 232 13.24 9.31 0.48
N ILE A 233 12.80 10.10 1.44
CA ILE A 233 13.34 10.03 2.80
C ILE A 233 12.92 8.72 3.47
N MET A 234 11.64 8.36 3.43
CA MET A 234 11.14 7.16 4.09
C MET A 234 11.80 5.88 3.56
N SER A 235 12.03 5.80 2.26
CA SER A 235 12.60 4.60 1.64
C SER A 235 14.09 4.43 1.91
N TRP A 236 14.84 5.52 2.04
CA TRP A 236 16.28 5.43 2.22
C TRP A 236 16.73 5.64 3.68
N LEU A 237 15.84 6.05 4.58
CA LEU A 237 16.18 6.30 5.99
C LEU A 237 16.72 5.06 6.72
N PRO A 238 16.17 3.83 6.58
CA PRO A 238 16.77 2.64 7.18
C PRO A 238 18.21 2.38 6.68
N THR A 239 18.45 2.52 5.38
CA THR A 239 19.78 2.37 4.77
C THR A 239 20.74 3.46 5.25
N PHE A 240 20.28 4.71 5.31
CA PHE A 240 21.08 5.82 5.85
C PHE A 240 21.50 5.57 7.31
N ASN A 241 20.57 5.15 8.14
CA ASN A 241 20.83 4.82 9.54
C ASN A 241 21.89 3.71 9.68
N ASN A 242 21.83 2.70 8.83
CA ASN A 242 22.80 1.60 8.83
C ASN A 242 24.17 2.02 8.27
N ASP A 243 24.18 2.67 7.10
CA ASP A 243 25.44 2.93 6.38
C ASP A 243 26.18 4.15 6.91
N VAL A 244 25.48 5.22 7.31
CA VAL A 244 26.06 6.48 7.74
C VAL A 244 26.17 6.56 9.26
N LEU A 245 25.07 6.27 9.98
CA LEU A 245 25.06 6.31 11.45
C LEU A 245 25.64 5.04 12.08
N LYS A 246 25.96 4.01 11.26
CA LYS A 246 26.56 2.74 11.70
C LYS A 246 25.72 1.99 12.74
N LEU A 247 24.40 2.19 12.72
CA LEU A 247 23.48 1.43 13.57
C LEU A 247 23.37 0.00 13.05
N ASN A 248 23.12 -0.96 13.94
CA ASN A 248 22.81 -2.32 13.51
C ASN A 248 21.49 -2.35 12.70
N GLN A 249 21.27 -3.43 11.94
CA GLN A 249 20.17 -3.56 11.00
C GLN A 249 18.80 -3.38 11.66
N VAL A 250 18.59 -4.00 12.84
CA VAL A 250 17.34 -3.91 13.60
C VAL A 250 17.06 -2.47 14.04
N LEU A 251 18.06 -1.82 14.66
CA LEU A 251 17.92 -0.46 15.17
C LEU A 251 17.76 0.56 14.03
N SER A 252 18.45 0.34 12.91
CA SER A 252 18.34 1.19 11.71
C SER A 252 16.91 1.25 11.18
N ILE A 253 16.22 0.10 11.16
CA ILE A 253 14.82 0.00 10.76
C ILE A 253 13.92 0.66 11.81
N GLN A 254 14.09 0.32 13.08
CA GLN A 254 13.24 0.84 14.16
C GLN A 254 13.33 2.37 14.29
N MET A 255 14.51 2.96 14.16
CA MET A 255 14.67 4.41 14.24
C MET A 255 13.95 5.16 13.10
N ALA A 256 13.78 4.56 11.94
CA ALA A 256 12.99 5.15 10.86
C ALA A 256 11.50 5.31 11.24
N SER A 257 10.99 4.56 12.21
CA SER A 257 9.63 4.73 12.72
C SER A 257 9.36 6.10 13.36
N ILE A 258 10.38 6.80 13.82
CA ILE A 258 10.23 8.15 14.42
C ILE A 258 9.69 9.13 13.36
N LEU A 259 10.25 9.07 12.15
CA LEU A 259 9.75 9.89 11.04
C LEU A 259 8.30 9.52 10.69
N ALA A 260 8.01 8.22 10.57
CA ALA A 260 6.67 7.74 10.27
C ALA A 260 5.64 8.15 11.33
N ALA A 261 6.00 8.03 12.61
CA ALA A 261 5.16 8.49 13.72
C ALA A 261 4.94 10.00 13.68
N SER A 262 5.99 10.78 13.39
CA SER A 262 5.88 12.25 13.27
C SER A 262 4.96 12.67 12.14
N ILE A 263 5.01 11.99 10.99
CA ILE A 263 4.11 12.23 9.86
C ILE A 263 2.66 11.85 10.23
N ALA A 264 2.47 10.71 10.90
CA ALA A 264 1.14 10.25 11.32
C ALA A 264 0.49 11.20 12.36
N LEU A 265 1.28 11.80 13.26
CA LEU A 265 0.81 12.76 14.25
C LEU A 265 0.54 14.14 13.64
N GLY A 266 1.26 14.49 12.57
CA GLY A 266 1.11 15.79 11.90
C GLY A 266 -0.07 15.87 10.91
N ARG A 267 -0.66 14.74 10.55
CA ARG A 267 -1.85 14.62 9.70
C ARG A 267 -3.13 14.65 10.52
#